data_d1c5b661aed3db75198433821d83d06c
#
_entry.id   d1c5b661aed3db75198433821d83d06c
#
_cell.length_a   1.000
_cell.length_b   1.000
_cell.length_c   1.000
_cell.angle_alpha   90.00
_cell.angle_beta   90.00
_cell.angle_gamma   90.00
#
_symmetry.space_group_name_H-M   'P 1'
#
loop_
_entity.id
_entity.type
_entity.pdbx_description
1 polymer ?
#
loop_
_entity_poly.entity_id
_entity_poly.type
_entity_poly.pdbx_seq_one_letter_code
_entity_poly.pdbx_strand_id
1 'polypeptide(L)'
;SGGVYGARTNASLMVSCNAREFNFLKKLFLDIIGKNNKKFIKRIGNDPSSGNYTKIIHNGIEYGIMQAIADYYFVMKEVFKLNNDEMIKEFSKLQKIIGNSFLLKITKDIIKESKFKKNLISNILDVVDDNNTGAWAVSLAADCKFPIPAISSSVEARFISRQKRIF
;
A
#
# COMPACT_ATOMS: atom_id res chain seq x y z
N SER A 1 2.59 6.77 -9.52
CA SER A 1 2.21 6.22 -8.22
C SER A 1 2.29 7.28 -7.14
N GLY A 2 1.56 7.08 -6.01
CA GLY A 2 1.55 7.99 -4.86
C GLY A 2 0.16 8.57 -4.53
N GLY A 3 -0.90 8.04 -5.11
CA GLY A 3 -2.25 8.62 -4.99
C GLY A 3 -2.32 10.01 -5.63
N VAL A 4 -3.42 10.73 -5.39
CA VAL A 4 -3.62 12.08 -5.99
C VAL A 4 -2.55 13.07 -5.51
N TYR A 5 -2.27 13.09 -4.21
CA TYR A 5 -1.27 13.99 -3.64
C TYR A 5 0.15 13.64 -4.09
N GLY A 6 0.55 12.38 -3.97
CA GLY A 6 1.89 11.92 -4.37
C GLY A 6 2.13 12.07 -5.87
N ALA A 7 1.10 11.86 -6.72
CA ALA A 7 1.22 12.07 -8.16
C ALA A 7 1.53 13.54 -8.52
N ARG A 8 1.05 14.49 -7.72
CA ARG A 8 1.31 15.92 -7.90
C ARG A 8 2.64 16.40 -7.34
N THR A 9 3.13 15.78 -6.28
CA THR A 9 4.28 16.28 -5.51
C THR A 9 5.52 15.39 -5.60
N ASN A 10 5.33 14.06 -5.60
CA ASN A 10 6.41 13.06 -5.52
C ASN A 10 6.07 11.82 -6.34
N ALA A 11 5.64 12.01 -7.59
CA ALA A 11 5.24 10.91 -8.46
C ALA A 11 6.37 9.88 -8.64
N SER A 12 6.04 8.60 -8.49
CA SER A 12 6.95 7.50 -8.83
C SER A 12 6.60 6.94 -10.20
N LEU A 13 7.57 6.89 -11.10
CA LEU A 13 7.43 6.41 -12.47
C LEU A 13 8.17 5.08 -12.65
N MET A 14 7.44 4.07 -13.13
CA MET A 14 7.92 2.75 -13.52
C MET A 14 7.89 2.67 -15.05
N VAL A 15 9.03 2.95 -15.68
CA VAL A 15 9.10 3.16 -17.13
C VAL A 15 9.58 1.89 -17.82
N SER A 16 8.83 1.41 -18.81
CA SER A 16 9.19 0.28 -19.66
C SER A 16 9.62 0.77 -21.02
N CYS A 17 10.90 0.67 -21.31
CA CYS A 17 11.51 0.97 -22.61
C CYS A 17 12.95 0.50 -22.61
N ASN A 18 13.63 0.52 -23.77
CA ASN A 18 15.05 0.24 -23.82
C ASN A 18 15.90 1.34 -23.15
N ALA A 19 17.15 1.05 -22.86
CA ALA A 19 18.03 1.99 -22.12
C ALA A 19 18.29 3.29 -22.88
N ARG A 20 18.36 3.26 -24.22
CA ARG A 20 18.58 4.44 -25.07
C ARG A 20 17.39 5.38 -25.00
N GLU A 21 16.19 4.84 -25.16
CA GLU A 21 14.93 5.58 -25.06
C GLU A 21 14.76 6.18 -23.66
N PHE A 22 15.04 5.39 -22.61
CA PHE A 22 14.95 5.87 -21.25
C PHE A 22 15.87 7.08 -21.01
N ASN A 23 17.10 7.03 -21.47
CA ASN A 23 18.05 8.13 -21.34
C ASN A 23 17.61 9.38 -22.10
N PHE A 24 17.03 9.20 -23.29
CA PHE A 24 16.46 10.29 -24.09
C PHE A 24 15.27 10.96 -23.38
N LEU A 25 14.32 10.16 -22.86
CA LEU A 25 13.10 10.65 -22.21
C LEU A 25 13.30 11.10 -20.77
N LYS A 26 14.42 10.77 -20.15
CA LYS A 26 14.69 11.02 -18.73
C LYS A 26 14.55 12.50 -18.34
N LYS A 27 14.96 13.42 -19.21
CA LYS A 27 14.81 14.85 -18.96
C LYS A 27 13.32 15.22 -18.89
N LEU A 28 12.52 14.76 -19.84
CA LEU A 28 11.07 14.98 -19.85
C LEU A 28 10.41 14.42 -18.58
N PHE A 29 10.75 13.22 -18.16
CA PHE A 29 10.24 12.64 -16.92
C PHE A 29 10.61 13.47 -15.69
N LEU A 30 11.83 14.01 -15.64
CA LEU A 30 12.29 14.90 -14.55
C LEU A 30 11.55 16.24 -14.55
N ASP A 31 11.21 16.76 -15.71
CA ASP A 31 10.43 18.00 -15.83
C ASP A 31 8.98 17.79 -15.33
N ILE A 32 8.42 16.60 -15.58
CA ILE A 32 7.06 16.23 -15.11
C ILE A 32 7.01 16.04 -13.59
N ILE A 33 7.96 15.32 -13.00
CA ILE A 33 7.91 14.95 -11.57
C ILE A 33 8.75 15.82 -10.65
N GLY A 34 9.50 16.76 -11.21
CA GLY A 34 10.44 17.62 -10.51
C GLY A 34 11.83 16.98 -10.33
N LYS A 35 12.86 17.81 -10.53
CA LYS A 35 14.28 17.37 -10.54
C LYS A 35 14.73 16.68 -9.24
N ASN A 36 14.15 17.07 -8.10
CA ASN A 36 14.46 16.48 -6.79
C ASN A 36 13.93 15.04 -6.66
N ASN A 37 13.04 14.62 -7.54
CA ASN A 37 12.39 13.31 -7.52
C ASN A 37 13.09 12.26 -8.42
N LYS A 38 14.29 12.54 -8.91
CA LYS A 38 15.08 11.63 -9.78
C LYS A 38 15.16 10.19 -9.28
N LYS A 39 15.20 9.97 -7.97
CA LYS A 39 15.23 8.64 -7.35
C LYS A 39 13.96 7.83 -7.56
N PHE A 40 12.85 8.50 -7.87
CA PHE A 40 11.54 7.89 -8.09
C PHE A 40 11.25 7.53 -9.55
N ILE A 41 12.20 7.75 -10.45
CA ILE A 41 12.10 7.29 -11.85
C ILE A 41 12.98 6.05 -12.00
N LYS A 42 12.38 4.94 -12.37
CA LYS A 42 13.09 3.69 -12.62
C LYS A 42 12.69 3.08 -13.95
N ARG A 43 13.70 2.63 -14.70
CA ARG A 43 13.48 1.75 -15.84
C ARG A 43 13.29 0.33 -15.34
N ILE A 44 12.20 -0.32 -15.75
CA ILE A 44 11.76 -1.62 -15.23
C ILE A 44 11.99 -2.75 -16.24
N GLY A 45 12.41 -2.48 -17.43
CA GLY A 45 12.66 -3.50 -18.43
C GLY A 45 12.46 -2.97 -19.84
N ASN A 46 12.62 -3.86 -20.82
CA ASN A 46 12.46 -3.54 -22.23
C ASN A 46 11.04 -3.79 -22.74
N ASP A 47 10.35 -4.77 -22.14
CA ASP A 47 8.99 -5.09 -22.52
C ASP A 47 8.03 -3.96 -22.12
N PRO A 48 7.18 -3.46 -23.04
CA PRO A 48 6.27 -2.35 -22.77
C PRO A 48 5.34 -2.56 -21.57
N SER A 49 5.03 -3.81 -21.24
CA SER A 49 4.14 -4.17 -20.13
C SER A 49 4.85 -4.23 -18.76
N SER A 50 6.17 -4.29 -18.70
CA SER A 50 6.95 -4.52 -17.45
C SER A 50 6.64 -3.52 -16.35
N GLY A 51 6.49 -2.22 -16.68
CA GLY A 51 6.15 -1.18 -15.71
C GLY A 51 4.75 -1.37 -15.13
N ASN A 52 3.80 -1.79 -15.95
CA ASN A 52 2.42 -2.06 -15.53
C ASN A 52 2.35 -3.29 -14.61
N TYR A 53 2.99 -4.39 -14.99
CA TYR A 53 3.08 -5.60 -14.15
C TYR A 53 3.73 -5.30 -12.80
N THR A 54 4.83 -4.55 -12.81
CA THR A 54 5.50 -4.13 -11.57
C THR A 54 4.55 -3.32 -10.70
N LYS A 55 3.75 -2.41 -11.27
CA LYS A 55 2.77 -1.63 -10.50
C LYS A 55 1.64 -2.49 -9.94
N ILE A 56 1.15 -3.47 -10.68
CA ILE A 56 0.12 -4.42 -10.23
C ILE A 56 0.64 -5.19 -9.01
N ILE A 57 1.82 -5.78 -9.11
CA ILE A 57 2.43 -6.53 -7.99
C ILE A 57 2.72 -5.64 -6.78
N HIS A 58 3.25 -4.44 -7.01
CA HIS A 58 3.47 -3.46 -5.95
C HIS A 58 2.17 -3.17 -5.18
N ASN A 59 1.06 -2.94 -5.87
CA ASN A 59 -0.23 -2.70 -5.21
C ASN A 59 -0.74 -3.93 -4.46
N GLY A 60 -0.55 -5.13 -5.01
CA GLY A 60 -0.87 -6.38 -4.32
C GLY A 60 -0.09 -6.51 -3.01
N ILE A 61 1.21 -6.20 -3.01
CA ILE A 61 2.04 -6.18 -1.81
C ILE A 61 1.53 -5.16 -0.79
N GLU A 62 1.14 -3.95 -1.24
CA GLU A 62 0.55 -2.94 -0.35
C GLU A 62 -0.73 -3.44 0.33
N TYR A 63 -1.57 -4.22 -0.38
CA TYR A 63 -2.77 -4.85 0.22
C TYR A 63 -2.38 -5.82 1.32
N GLY A 64 -1.39 -6.69 1.08
CA GLY A 64 -0.86 -7.60 2.10
C GLY A 64 -0.33 -6.87 3.33
N ILE A 65 0.41 -5.79 3.14
CA ILE A 65 0.94 -4.96 4.24
C ILE A 65 -0.22 -4.32 5.03
N MET A 66 -1.22 -3.77 4.35
CA MET A 66 -2.38 -3.16 5.02
C MET A 66 -3.16 -4.19 5.83
N GLN A 67 -3.36 -5.39 5.29
CA GLN A 67 -4.02 -6.47 6.01
C GLN A 67 -3.21 -6.91 7.24
N ALA A 68 -1.90 -7.10 7.11
CA ALA A 68 -1.03 -7.44 8.24
C ALA A 68 -1.07 -6.38 9.36
N ILE A 69 -1.16 -5.09 9.00
CA ILE A 69 -1.32 -4.01 9.98
C ILE A 69 -2.69 -4.09 10.67
N ALA A 70 -3.76 -4.39 9.92
CA ALA A 70 -5.10 -4.54 10.46
C ALA A 70 -5.17 -5.73 11.43
N ASP A 71 -4.61 -6.88 11.05
CA ASP A 71 -4.56 -8.09 11.89
C ASP A 71 -3.77 -7.82 13.17
N TYR A 72 -2.62 -7.17 13.05
CA TYR A 72 -1.80 -6.80 14.20
C TYR A 72 -2.55 -5.86 15.15
N TYR A 73 -3.22 -4.84 14.62
CA TYR A 73 -4.08 -3.95 15.40
C TYR A 73 -5.19 -4.71 16.11
N PHE A 74 -5.89 -5.61 15.39
CA PHE A 74 -6.99 -6.39 15.93
C PHE A 74 -6.53 -7.28 17.09
N VAL A 75 -5.41 -8.01 16.92
CA VAL A 75 -4.86 -8.87 17.98
C VAL A 75 -4.48 -8.05 19.21
N MET A 76 -3.82 -6.91 19.03
CA MET A 76 -3.48 -6.05 20.17
C MET A 76 -4.71 -5.53 20.91
N LYS A 77 -5.73 -5.13 20.16
CA LYS A 77 -6.95 -4.57 20.73
C LYS A 77 -7.84 -5.63 21.37
N GLU A 78 -8.11 -6.73 20.65
CA GLU A 78 -9.15 -7.70 21.06
C GLU A 78 -8.60 -8.86 21.88
N VAL A 79 -7.36 -9.29 21.65
CA VAL A 79 -6.75 -10.38 22.40
C VAL A 79 -5.97 -9.84 23.62
N PHE A 80 -5.06 -8.90 23.39
CA PHE A 80 -4.25 -8.34 24.48
C PHE A 80 -4.92 -7.19 25.22
N LYS A 81 -6.07 -6.69 24.75
CA LYS A 81 -6.84 -5.59 25.35
C LYS A 81 -6.04 -4.33 25.61
N LEU A 82 -5.05 -4.05 24.76
CA LEU A 82 -4.20 -2.87 24.89
C LEU A 82 -5.00 -1.58 24.69
N ASN A 83 -4.71 -0.59 25.50
CA ASN A 83 -5.20 0.75 25.30
C ASN A 83 -4.42 1.50 24.18
N ASN A 84 -4.89 2.67 23.79
CA ASN A 84 -4.28 3.42 22.69
C ASN A 84 -2.80 3.79 22.94
N ASP A 85 -2.40 4.08 24.18
CA ASP A 85 -1.03 4.43 24.50
C ASP A 85 -0.10 3.23 24.37
N GLU A 86 -0.56 2.08 24.83
CA GLU A 86 0.15 0.81 24.70
C GLU A 86 0.27 0.42 23.22
N MET A 87 -0.80 0.52 22.44
CA MET A 87 -0.77 0.27 21.00
C MET A 87 0.22 1.20 20.27
N ILE A 88 0.26 2.49 20.58
CA ILE A 88 1.21 3.44 20.01
C ILE A 88 2.66 3.01 20.30
N LYS A 89 2.93 2.52 21.52
CA LYS A 89 4.26 2.00 21.89
C LYS A 89 4.63 0.77 21.06
N GLU A 90 3.70 -0.17 20.90
CA GLU A 90 3.93 -1.39 20.11
C GLU A 90 4.14 -1.08 18.62
N PHE A 91 3.31 -0.22 18.01
CA PHE A 91 3.55 0.25 16.64
C PHE A 91 4.88 1.00 16.49
N SER A 92 5.32 1.71 17.53
CA SER A 92 6.61 2.40 17.51
C SER A 92 7.80 1.43 17.59
N LYS A 93 7.67 0.32 18.34
CA LYS A 93 8.65 -0.76 18.34
C LYS A 93 8.72 -1.44 16.97
N LEU A 94 7.57 -1.78 16.41
CA LEU A 94 7.48 -2.39 15.08
C LEU A 94 8.12 -1.50 14.01
N GLN A 95 7.87 -0.19 14.05
CA GLN A 95 8.48 0.77 13.13
C GLN A 95 10.00 0.83 13.24
N LYS A 96 10.57 0.64 14.44
CA LYS A 96 12.04 0.57 14.62
C LYS A 96 12.64 -0.69 13.98
N ILE A 97 11.90 -1.80 14.00
CA ILE A 97 12.34 -3.08 13.42
C ILE A 97 12.23 -3.07 11.89
N ILE A 98 11.09 -2.64 11.36
CA ILE A 98 10.78 -2.69 9.91
C ILE A 98 11.36 -1.48 9.17
N GLY A 99 11.64 -0.38 9.87
CA GLY A 99 12.08 0.89 9.29
C GLY A 99 10.92 1.86 9.02
N ASN A 100 11.19 2.87 8.18
CA ASN A 100 10.24 3.95 7.88
C ASN A 100 9.12 3.50 6.93
N SER A 101 8.12 2.79 7.47
CA SER A 101 6.90 2.48 6.75
C SER A 101 5.90 3.64 6.88
N PHE A 102 5.46 4.18 5.73
CA PHE A 102 4.43 5.21 5.67
C PHE A 102 3.09 4.70 6.26
N LEU A 103 2.71 3.46 5.94
CA LEU A 103 1.47 2.87 6.43
C LEU A 103 1.47 2.70 7.95
N LEU A 104 2.57 2.24 8.55
CA LEU A 104 2.70 2.16 10.02
C LEU A 104 2.64 3.54 10.66
N LYS A 105 3.27 4.55 10.03
CA LYS A 105 3.24 5.93 10.54
C LYS A 105 1.82 6.46 10.60
N ILE A 106 1.07 6.40 9.49
CA ILE A 106 -0.31 6.92 9.46
C ILE A 106 -1.24 6.14 10.39
N THR A 107 -1.07 4.81 10.52
CA THR A 107 -1.85 4.01 11.47
C THR A 107 -1.61 4.51 12.90
N LYS A 108 -0.36 4.71 13.27
CA LYS A 108 -0.01 5.26 14.59
C LYS A 108 -0.57 6.66 14.81
N ASP A 109 -0.52 7.53 13.79
CA ASP A 109 -1.06 8.89 13.86
C ASP A 109 -2.59 8.85 14.05
N ILE A 110 -3.32 7.94 13.40
CA ILE A 110 -4.76 7.73 13.59
C ILE A 110 -5.07 7.25 15.01
N ILE A 111 -4.33 6.27 15.54
CA ILE A 111 -4.51 5.79 16.92
C ILE A 111 -4.26 6.92 17.91
N LYS A 112 -3.24 7.75 17.68
CA LYS A 112 -2.94 8.92 18.51
C LYS A 112 -4.07 9.94 18.47
N GLU A 113 -4.58 10.26 17.31
CA GLU A 113 -5.68 11.22 17.12
C GLU A 113 -6.97 10.74 17.80
N SER A 114 -7.22 9.42 17.83
CA SER A 114 -8.38 8.82 18.48
C SER A 114 -8.42 9.01 19.99
N LYS A 115 -7.32 9.41 20.63
CA LYS A 115 -7.29 9.79 22.04
C LYS A 115 -7.99 11.13 22.29
N PHE A 116 -7.91 12.05 21.33
CA PHE A 116 -8.48 13.39 21.43
C PHE A 116 -9.89 13.46 20.84
N LYS A 117 -10.17 12.65 19.83
CA LYS A 117 -11.49 12.53 19.20
C LYS A 117 -12.16 11.24 19.63
N LYS A 118 -13.01 11.34 20.65
CA LYS A 118 -13.78 10.19 21.15
C LYS A 118 -14.50 9.49 19.99
N ASN A 119 -14.36 8.17 19.94
CA ASN A 119 -14.98 7.31 18.90
C ASN A 119 -14.45 7.51 17.47
N LEU A 120 -13.28 8.14 17.24
CA LEU A 120 -12.76 8.32 15.88
C LEU A 120 -12.65 6.96 15.13
N ILE A 121 -12.00 5.98 15.73
CA ILE A 121 -11.79 4.67 15.08
C ILE A 121 -13.11 3.90 14.94
N SER A 122 -13.99 3.94 15.96
CA SER A 122 -15.29 3.27 15.88
C SER A 122 -16.25 3.90 14.88
N ASN A 123 -16.01 5.14 14.47
CA ASN A 123 -16.79 5.83 13.45
C ASN A 123 -16.24 5.63 12.03
N ILE A 124 -15.08 5.01 11.89
CA ILE A 124 -14.55 4.62 10.57
C ILE A 124 -15.31 3.38 10.11
N LEU A 125 -15.80 3.44 8.87
CA LEU A 125 -16.48 2.29 8.27
C LEU A 125 -15.52 1.11 8.17
N ASP A 126 -15.97 -0.07 8.54
CA ASP A 126 -15.22 -1.32 8.43
C ASP A 126 -15.31 -1.96 7.04
N VAL A 127 -15.42 -1.12 6.02
CA VAL A 127 -15.49 -1.49 4.60
C VAL A 127 -14.35 -0.84 3.85
N VAL A 128 -13.62 -1.63 3.10
CA VAL A 128 -12.49 -1.17 2.29
C VAL A 128 -12.82 -1.30 0.81
N ASP A 129 -12.77 -0.17 0.09
CA ASP A 129 -12.92 -0.17 -1.36
C ASP A 129 -11.71 -0.79 -2.07
N ASP A 130 -11.98 -1.34 -3.24
CA ASP A 130 -10.99 -1.94 -4.12
C ASP A 130 -11.06 -1.29 -5.50
N ASN A 131 -9.93 -0.87 -6.01
CA ASN A 131 -9.78 -0.37 -7.38
C ASN A 131 -9.33 -1.48 -8.35
N ASN A 132 -9.60 -2.73 -8.03
CA ASN A 132 -9.26 -3.95 -8.76
C ASN A 132 -7.77 -4.28 -8.86
N THR A 133 -6.85 -3.42 -8.42
CA THR A 133 -5.41 -3.67 -8.61
C THR A 133 -4.91 -4.88 -7.81
N GLY A 134 -5.49 -5.16 -6.65
CA GLY A 134 -5.22 -6.38 -5.89
C GLY A 134 -5.76 -7.61 -6.61
N ALA A 135 -6.99 -7.56 -7.13
CA ALA A 135 -7.59 -8.65 -7.89
C ALA A 135 -6.78 -8.94 -9.18
N TRP A 136 -6.27 -7.92 -9.86
CA TRP A 136 -5.38 -8.12 -11.01
C TRP A 136 -4.08 -8.83 -10.65
N ALA A 137 -3.50 -8.56 -9.47
CA ALA A 137 -2.31 -9.29 -9.01
C ALA A 137 -2.60 -10.78 -8.80
N VAL A 138 -3.78 -11.10 -8.23
CA VAL A 138 -4.21 -12.50 -8.03
C VAL A 138 -4.46 -13.19 -9.37
N SER A 139 -5.16 -12.54 -10.31
CA SER A 139 -5.39 -13.06 -11.64
C SER A 139 -4.08 -13.34 -12.38
N LEU A 140 -3.17 -12.37 -12.41
CA LEU A 140 -1.86 -12.51 -13.04
C LEU A 140 -1.06 -13.68 -12.45
N ALA A 141 -1.07 -13.83 -11.13
CA ALA A 141 -0.39 -14.93 -10.46
C ALA A 141 -1.00 -16.29 -10.80
N ALA A 142 -2.34 -16.37 -10.90
CA ALA A 142 -3.04 -17.57 -11.32
C ALA A 142 -2.69 -17.96 -12.77
N ASP A 143 -2.67 -17.00 -13.69
CA ASP A 143 -2.28 -17.21 -15.09
C ASP A 143 -0.84 -17.73 -15.21
N CYS A 144 0.06 -17.21 -14.36
CA CYS A 144 1.44 -17.67 -14.26
C CYS A 144 1.62 -18.95 -13.43
N LYS A 145 0.56 -19.50 -12.84
CA LYS A 145 0.59 -20.65 -11.90
C LYS A 145 1.55 -20.42 -10.71
N PHE A 146 1.62 -19.19 -10.24
CA PHE A 146 2.49 -18.78 -9.14
C PHE A 146 1.67 -18.47 -7.87
N PRO A 147 1.91 -19.14 -6.73
CA PRO A 147 1.14 -18.91 -5.51
C PRO A 147 1.53 -17.59 -4.83
N ILE A 148 0.54 -16.78 -4.49
CA ILE A 148 0.70 -15.53 -3.72
C ILE A 148 -0.29 -15.46 -2.54
N PRO A 149 -0.26 -16.42 -1.60
CA PRO A 149 -1.32 -16.58 -0.60
C PRO A 149 -1.56 -15.33 0.27
N ALA A 150 -0.53 -14.61 0.69
CA ALA A 150 -0.69 -13.41 1.50
C ALA A 150 -1.44 -12.29 0.76
N ILE A 151 -1.18 -12.11 -0.54
CA ILE A 151 -1.90 -11.12 -1.36
C ILE A 151 -3.33 -11.60 -1.61
N SER A 152 -3.53 -12.87 -1.96
CA SER A 152 -4.87 -13.42 -2.21
C SER A 152 -5.76 -13.26 -0.99
N SER A 153 -5.31 -13.65 0.19
CA SER A 153 -6.06 -13.51 1.44
C SER A 153 -6.38 -12.04 1.77
N SER A 154 -5.48 -11.11 1.47
CA SER A 154 -5.73 -9.69 1.69
C SER A 154 -6.82 -9.11 0.75
N VAL A 155 -6.89 -9.61 -0.48
CA VAL A 155 -7.96 -9.26 -1.44
C VAL A 155 -9.30 -9.84 -0.98
N GLU A 156 -9.31 -11.10 -0.55
CA GLU A 156 -10.51 -11.76 0.00
C GLU A 156 -11.03 -11.02 1.25
N ALA A 157 -10.16 -10.60 2.16
CA ALA A 157 -10.56 -9.83 3.33
C ALA A 157 -11.28 -8.53 2.95
N ARG A 158 -10.89 -7.86 1.87
CA ARG A 158 -11.61 -6.69 1.34
C ARG A 158 -12.99 -7.06 0.80
N PHE A 159 -13.10 -8.16 0.07
CA PHE A 159 -14.39 -8.64 -0.42
C PHE A 159 -15.34 -8.98 0.74
N ILE A 160 -14.83 -9.66 1.76
CA ILE A 160 -15.60 -9.98 2.99
C ILE A 160 -16.07 -8.69 3.68
N SER A 161 -15.23 -7.67 3.78
CA SER A 161 -15.61 -6.39 4.40
C SER A 161 -16.79 -5.71 3.72
N ARG A 162 -16.93 -5.88 2.40
CA ARG A 162 -18.07 -5.34 1.63
C ARG A 162 -19.35 -6.15 1.82
N GLN A 163 -19.24 -7.46 1.97
CA GLN A 163 -20.39 -8.34 2.13
C GLN A 163 -21.15 -8.12 3.44
N LYS A 164 -20.47 -7.60 4.48
CA LYS A 164 -21.13 -7.22 5.75
C LYS A 164 -22.29 -6.23 5.60
N ARG A 165 -22.43 -5.56 4.47
CA ARG A 165 -23.55 -4.64 4.19
C ARG A 165 -24.72 -5.29 3.46
N ILE A 166 -24.58 -6.54 3.04
CA ILE A 166 -25.61 -7.26 2.27
C ILE A 166 -26.49 -8.12 3.21
N PHE A 167 -26.02 -8.37 4.40
CA PHE A 167 -26.70 -9.09 5.49
C PHE A 167 -26.77 -8.18 6.71
#